data_cc12ad7c140f3bad25adc83c29f8a1ff
#
_entry.id   cc12ad7c140f3bad25adc83c29f8a1ff
#
_cell.length_a   1.000
_cell.length_b   1.000
_cell.length_c   1.000
_cell.angle_alpha   90.00
_cell.angle_beta   90.00
_cell.angle_gamma   90.00
#
_symmetry.space_group_name_H-M   'P 1'
#
loop_
_entity.id
_entity.type
_entity.pdbx_description
1 polymer ?
#
loop_
_entity_poly.entity_id
_entity_poly.type
_entity_poly.pdbx_seq_one_letter_code
_entity_poly.pdbx_strand_id
1 'polypeptide(L)'
;MAVLLHDRPEAAGQKQREALRLPRTSAVVALFAFSSRMDRDSMRLFARTHGDEVRAAAIASTGQEVLELLHGGLRPQVLVLDALLTKPSVTQVLQEISTMQPDPEPAVLVLVPVPEETAARKALGLFAQYRIMLRPYGMKNLFDEIYRMGTTDDEHRLYHLR
;
A
#
# COMPACT_ATOMS: atom_id res chain seq x y z
N MET A 1 -49.89 -17.79 -37.57
CA MET A 1 -49.68 -17.06 -36.32
C MET A 1 -48.18 -16.85 -36.11
N ALA A 2 -47.73 -15.63 -36.25
CA ALA A 2 -46.35 -15.32 -36.00
C ALA A 2 -46.13 -15.19 -34.49
N VAL A 3 -45.33 -16.05 -33.92
CA VAL A 3 -44.80 -15.87 -32.56
C VAL A 3 -43.71 -14.83 -32.65
N LEU A 4 -43.99 -13.64 -32.18
CA LEU A 4 -42.98 -12.62 -31.95
C LEU A 4 -42.05 -13.10 -30.84
N LEU A 5 -40.91 -13.63 -31.24
CA LEU A 5 -39.76 -13.76 -30.34
C LEU A 5 -39.32 -12.34 -29.98
N HIS A 6 -39.71 -11.95 -28.80
CA HIS A 6 -39.11 -10.77 -28.17
C HIS A 6 -37.67 -11.15 -27.82
N ASP A 7 -36.80 -10.93 -28.77
CA ASP A 7 -35.37 -10.78 -28.44
C ASP A 7 -35.26 -9.61 -27.45
N ARG A 8 -35.02 -9.95 -26.21
CA ARG A 8 -34.78 -8.96 -25.18
C ARG A 8 -33.40 -8.34 -25.43
N PRO A 9 -33.31 -7.07 -25.84
CA PRO A 9 -32.03 -6.43 -26.03
C PRO A 9 -31.27 -6.18 -24.70
N GLU A 10 -31.91 -6.48 -23.59
CA GLU A 10 -31.36 -6.27 -22.25
C GLU A 10 -30.16 -7.16 -21.92
N ALA A 11 -30.13 -8.41 -22.42
CA ALA A 11 -29.05 -9.35 -22.13
C ALA A 11 -27.74 -8.97 -22.84
N ALA A 12 -27.80 -8.40 -24.04
CA ALA A 12 -26.61 -7.92 -24.75
C ALA A 12 -26.03 -6.64 -24.13
N GLY A 13 -26.88 -5.75 -23.62
CA GLY A 13 -26.47 -4.53 -22.94
C GLY A 13 -25.80 -4.81 -21.59
N GLN A 14 -26.26 -5.82 -20.87
CA GLN A 14 -25.64 -6.22 -19.59
C GLN A 14 -24.27 -6.88 -19.79
N LYS A 15 -24.12 -7.76 -20.78
CA LYS A 15 -22.82 -8.36 -21.10
C LYS A 15 -21.80 -7.34 -21.60
N GLN A 16 -22.23 -6.34 -22.38
CA GLN A 16 -21.36 -5.23 -22.78
C GLN A 16 -21.00 -4.30 -21.63
N ARG A 17 -21.92 -4.07 -20.68
CA ARG A 17 -21.64 -3.29 -19.49
C ARG A 17 -20.70 -4.02 -18.52
N GLU A 18 -20.77 -5.35 -18.46
CA GLU A 18 -19.82 -6.16 -17.69
C GLU A 18 -18.44 -6.22 -18.36
N ALA A 19 -18.38 -6.27 -19.68
CA ALA A 19 -17.12 -6.23 -20.43
C ALA A 19 -16.43 -4.86 -20.40
N LEU A 20 -17.20 -3.76 -20.22
CA LEU A 20 -16.71 -2.40 -20.07
C LEU A 20 -16.46 -2.00 -18.59
N ARG A 21 -16.80 -2.85 -17.63
CA ARG A 21 -16.26 -2.71 -16.29
C ARG A 21 -14.78 -2.94 -16.41
N LEU A 22 -14.03 -1.83 -16.36
CA LEU A 22 -12.60 -1.87 -16.06
C LEU A 22 -12.39 -2.92 -14.96
N PRO A 23 -11.43 -3.84 -15.12
CA PRO A 23 -11.15 -4.79 -14.05
C PRO A 23 -11.07 -3.99 -12.76
N ARG A 24 -11.83 -4.40 -11.74
CA ARG A 24 -11.73 -3.79 -10.40
C ARG A 24 -10.25 -3.71 -10.10
N THR A 25 -9.75 -2.49 -9.97
CA THR A 25 -8.37 -2.31 -9.55
C THR A 25 -8.18 -3.20 -8.32
N SER A 26 -7.32 -4.19 -8.44
CA SER A 26 -7.01 -5.08 -7.34
C SER A 26 -6.60 -4.23 -6.14
N ALA A 27 -6.99 -4.63 -4.94
CA ALA A 27 -6.61 -3.92 -3.73
C ALA A 27 -5.10 -3.70 -3.69
N VAL A 28 -4.67 -2.53 -3.24
CA VAL A 28 -3.25 -2.24 -3.00
C VAL A 28 -2.76 -3.11 -1.86
N VAL A 29 -1.71 -3.84 -2.08
CA VAL A 29 -1.09 -4.70 -1.06
C VAL A 29 -0.09 -3.89 -0.25
N ALA A 30 -0.33 -3.77 1.04
CA ALA A 30 0.52 -3.01 1.96
C ALA A 30 1.12 -3.91 3.06
N LEU A 31 2.36 -3.63 3.39
CA LEU A 31 3.03 -4.16 4.58
C LEU A 31 3.14 -3.04 5.61
N PHE A 32 2.58 -3.27 6.79
CA PHE A 32 2.62 -2.33 7.90
C PHE A 32 3.63 -2.75 8.96
N ALA A 33 4.31 -1.80 9.57
CA ALA A 33 5.22 -2.04 10.67
C ALA A 33 5.08 -0.96 11.74
N PHE A 34 4.63 -1.38 12.92
CA PHE A 34 4.43 -0.50 14.09
C PHE A 34 4.97 -1.17 15.34
N SER A 35 5.73 -0.42 16.15
CA SER A 35 6.19 -0.89 17.45
C SER A 35 5.06 -0.97 18.48
N SER A 36 4.10 -0.06 18.43
CA SER A 36 2.95 -0.02 19.32
C SER A 36 1.93 -1.13 19.00
N ARG A 37 1.59 -1.93 20.01
CA ARG A 37 0.53 -2.93 19.89
C ARG A 37 -0.82 -2.31 19.55
N MET A 38 -1.12 -1.17 20.18
CA MET A 38 -2.37 -0.45 19.94
C MET A 38 -2.51 -0.04 18.47
N ASP A 39 -1.43 0.48 17.89
CA ASP A 39 -1.41 0.85 16.47
C ASP A 39 -1.60 -0.38 15.56
N ARG A 40 -0.95 -1.49 15.88
CA ARG A 40 -1.14 -2.74 15.12
C ARG A 40 -2.57 -3.26 15.18
N ASP A 41 -3.17 -3.24 16.36
CA ASP A 41 -4.56 -3.69 16.55
C ASP A 41 -5.54 -2.77 15.81
N SER A 42 -5.32 -1.46 15.84
CA SER A 42 -6.11 -0.49 15.09
C SER A 42 -5.99 -0.70 13.58
N MET A 43 -4.80 -0.99 13.07
CA MET A 43 -4.58 -1.29 11.66
C MET A 43 -5.29 -2.57 11.22
N ARG A 44 -5.24 -3.62 12.04
CA ARG A 44 -5.95 -4.88 11.75
C ARG A 44 -7.44 -4.66 11.64
N LEU A 45 -8.00 -3.91 12.60
CA LEU A 45 -9.44 -3.62 12.61
C LEU A 45 -9.87 -2.81 11.39
N PHE A 46 -9.13 -1.76 11.07
CA PHE A 46 -9.45 -0.89 9.94
C PHE A 46 -9.28 -1.62 8.60
N ALA A 47 -8.22 -2.40 8.44
CA ALA A 47 -7.96 -3.17 7.24
C ALA A 47 -9.06 -4.20 6.93
N ARG A 48 -9.71 -4.78 7.94
CA ARG A 48 -10.84 -5.70 7.75
C ARG A 48 -12.04 -5.04 7.07
N THR A 49 -12.30 -3.78 7.37
CA THR A 49 -13.44 -3.03 6.81
C THR A 49 -13.12 -2.35 5.49
N HIS A 50 -11.84 -2.15 5.15
CA HIS A 50 -11.37 -1.44 3.96
C HIS A 50 -10.51 -2.31 3.03
N GLY A 51 -10.61 -3.62 3.14
CA GLY A 51 -9.82 -4.57 2.37
C GLY A 51 -10.08 -4.55 0.86
N ASP A 52 -11.14 -3.89 0.41
CA ASP A 52 -11.42 -3.71 -1.02
C ASP A 52 -10.44 -2.74 -1.70
N GLU A 53 -9.90 -1.78 -0.95
CA GLU A 53 -8.97 -0.77 -1.46
C GLU A 53 -7.53 -1.08 -1.05
N VAL A 54 -7.32 -1.42 0.21
CA VAL A 54 -6.00 -1.72 0.78
C VAL A 54 -6.05 -3.04 1.53
N ARG A 55 -5.23 -3.98 1.11
CA ARG A 55 -5.05 -5.26 1.79
C ARG A 55 -3.76 -5.27 2.60
N ALA A 56 -3.88 -5.49 3.89
CA ALA A 56 -2.73 -5.71 4.74
C ALA A 56 -2.17 -7.12 4.53
N ALA A 57 -1.03 -7.22 3.86
CA ALA A 57 -0.36 -8.51 3.67
C ALA A 57 0.22 -9.04 4.98
N ALA A 58 0.73 -8.14 5.82
CA ALA A 58 1.18 -8.43 7.17
C ALA A 58 1.26 -7.13 7.98
N ILE A 59 1.28 -7.27 9.31
CA ILE A 59 1.49 -6.18 10.25
C ILE A 59 2.62 -6.61 11.19
N ALA A 60 3.82 -6.07 10.92
CA ALA A 60 5.03 -6.38 11.67
C ALA A 60 5.17 -5.51 12.92
N SER A 61 5.90 -5.99 13.92
CA SER A 61 6.17 -5.30 15.16
C SER A 61 7.62 -4.76 15.27
N THR A 62 8.52 -5.24 14.41
CA THR A 62 9.93 -4.85 14.41
C THR A 62 10.45 -4.70 12.99
N GLY A 63 11.56 -3.99 12.83
CA GLY A 63 12.27 -3.92 11.55
C GLY A 63 12.77 -5.28 11.07
N GLN A 64 13.14 -6.16 11.97
CA GLN A 64 13.58 -7.52 11.66
C GLN A 64 12.47 -8.33 10.98
N GLU A 65 11.25 -8.27 11.49
CA GLU A 65 10.11 -8.93 10.86
C GLU A 65 9.85 -8.41 9.44
N VAL A 66 9.97 -7.09 9.22
CA VAL A 66 9.85 -6.50 7.89
C VAL A 66 10.86 -7.10 6.94
N LEU A 67 12.13 -7.16 7.34
CA LEU A 67 13.21 -7.68 6.51
C LEU A 67 13.03 -9.18 6.23
N GLU A 68 12.62 -9.96 7.22
CA GLU A 68 12.33 -11.39 7.04
C GLU A 68 11.21 -11.64 6.03
N LEU A 69 10.13 -10.84 6.09
CA LEU A 69 9.03 -10.93 5.14
C LEU A 69 9.48 -10.61 3.71
N LEU A 70 10.28 -9.56 3.54
CA LEU A 70 10.80 -9.16 2.23
C LEU A 70 11.81 -10.18 1.69
N HIS A 71 12.70 -10.70 2.51
CA HIS A 71 13.63 -11.78 2.13
C HIS A 71 12.89 -13.09 1.80
N GLY A 72 11.76 -13.33 2.46
CA GLY A 72 10.89 -14.48 2.20
C GLY A 72 10.07 -14.36 0.91
N GLY A 73 10.19 -13.26 0.18
CA GLY A 73 9.54 -13.09 -1.13
C GLY A 73 8.28 -12.22 -1.12
N LEU A 74 7.86 -11.66 0.03
CA LEU A 74 6.75 -10.71 0.07
C LEU A 74 7.11 -9.47 -0.75
N ARG A 75 6.21 -9.05 -1.65
CA ARG A 75 6.38 -7.88 -2.51
C ARG A 75 5.21 -6.94 -2.37
N PRO A 76 5.16 -6.13 -1.29
CA PRO A 76 4.10 -5.15 -1.11
C PRO A 76 4.26 -4.02 -2.13
N GLN A 77 3.14 -3.43 -2.53
CA GLN A 77 3.14 -2.21 -3.35
C GLN A 77 3.49 -0.99 -2.50
N VAL A 78 3.06 -0.97 -1.25
CA VAL A 78 3.36 0.09 -0.29
C VAL A 78 3.87 -0.50 1.01
N LEU A 79 4.96 0.06 1.51
CA LEU A 79 5.54 -0.25 2.81
C LEU A 79 5.26 0.92 3.76
N VAL A 80 4.52 0.66 4.83
CA VAL A 80 4.13 1.67 5.81
C VAL A 80 4.93 1.45 7.09
N LEU A 81 5.84 2.36 7.40
CA LEU A 81 6.76 2.24 8.50
C LEU A 81 6.52 3.35 9.55
N ASP A 82 6.35 2.94 10.79
CA ASP A 82 6.39 3.88 11.92
C ASP A 82 7.83 4.35 12.15
N ALA A 83 8.05 5.66 12.22
CA ALA A 83 9.37 6.23 12.49
C ALA A 83 9.99 5.75 13.81
N LEU A 84 9.15 5.33 14.76
CA LEU A 84 9.58 4.81 16.07
C LEU A 84 9.90 3.31 16.03
N LEU A 85 9.83 2.69 14.87
CA LEU A 85 10.18 1.27 14.69
C LEU A 85 11.63 1.03 15.11
N THR A 86 11.85 -0.10 15.79
CA THR A 86 13.17 -0.50 16.29
C THR A 86 13.51 -1.92 15.85
N LYS A 87 14.74 -2.32 16.07
CA LYS A 87 15.25 -3.69 15.86
C LYS A 87 15.11 -4.19 14.43
N PRO A 88 15.72 -3.59 13.44
CA PRO A 88 16.45 -2.32 13.44
C PRO A 88 15.55 -1.10 13.22
N SER A 89 16.15 0.09 13.24
CA SER A 89 15.48 1.36 12.97
C SER A 89 14.98 1.45 11.52
N VAL A 90 14.05 2.38 11.25
CA VAL A 90 13.53 2.64 9.90
C VAL A 90 14.64 2.92 8.90
N THR A 91 15.62 3.74 9.27
CA THR A 91 16.76 4.07 8.40
C THR A 91 17.55 2.82 8.00
N GLN A 92 17.81 1.93 8.94
CA GLN A 92 18.49 0.66 8.67
C GLN A 92 17.66 -0.30 7.82
N VAL A 93 16.35 -0.35 8.05
CA VAL A 93 15.42 -1.13 7.21
C VAL A 93 15.46 -0.64 5.76
N LEU A 94 15.38 0.68 5.55
CA LEU A 94 15.41 1.26 4.21
C LEU A 94 16.77 1.05 3.52
N GLN A 95 17.86 1.12 4.26
CA GLN A 95 19.20 0.82 3.74
C GLN A 95 19.30 -0.62 3.26
N GLU A 96 18.79 -1.56 4.02
CA GLU A 96 18.76 -2.97 3.67
C GLU A 96 17.89 -3.23 2.43
N ILE A 97 16.74 -2.58 2.32
CA ILE A 97 15.88 -2.66 1.14
C ILE A 97 16.58 -2.10 -0.09
N SER A 98 17.31 -1.00 0.03
CA SER A 98 18.10 -0.44 -1.08
C SER A 98 19.16 -1.42 -1.57
N THR A 99 19.80 -2.15 -0.67
CA THR A 99 20.79 -3.18 -1.00
C THR A 99 20.14 -4.40 -1.67
N MET A 100 18.97 -4.79 -1.17
CA MET A 100 18.22 -5.94 -1.68
C MET A 100 17.68 -5.71 -3.09
N GLN A 101 17.35 -4.49 -3.44
CA GLN A 101 16.76 -4.09 -4.74
C GLN A 101 15.55 -4.96 -5.13
N PRO A 102 14.49 -5.00 -4.33
CA PRO A 102 13.31 -5.80 -4.65
C PRO A 102 12.67 -5.32 -5.95
N ASP A 103 12.22 -6.25 -6.76
CA ASP A 103 11.48 -5.95 -7.99
C ASP A 103 10.07 -6.58 -7.90
N PRO A 104 9.03 -5.77 -7.91
CA PRO A 104 9.01 -4.30 -7.92
C PRO A 104 9.44 -3.66 -6.58
N GLU A 105 10.02 -2.47 -6.68
CA GLU A 105 10.37 -1.68 -5.50
C GLU A 105 9.11 -1.13 -4.83
N PRO A 106 8.91 -1.31 -3.51
CA PRO A 106 7.75 -0.76 -2.83
C PRO A 106 7.84 0.75 -2.70
N ALA A 107 6.70 1.44 -2.81
CA ALA A 107 6.60 2.81 -2.35
C ALA A 107 6.64 2.84 -0.82
N VAL A 108 7.35 3.79 -0.23
CA VAL A 108 7.55 3.86 1.22
C VAL A 108 6.83 5.06 1.82
N LEU A 109 5.99 4.80 2.82
CA LEU A 109 5.32 5.80 3.64
C LEU A 109 5.82 5.70 5.07
N VAL A 110 6.41 6.77 5.59
CA VAL A 110 6.92 6.83 6.96
C VAL A 110 6.00 7.71 7.80
N LEU A 111 5.53 7.18 8.92
CA LEU A 111 4.65 7.88 9.85
C LEU A 111 5.48 8.50 10.96
N VAL A 112 5.48 9.83 11.05
CA VAL A 112 6.41 10.59 11.88
C VAL A 112 5.67 11.50 12.86
N PRO A 113 5.98 11.47 14.16
CA PRO A 113 5.50 12.50 15.09
C PRO A 113 5.97 13.89 14.67
N VAL A 114 5.09 14.89 14.80
CA VAL A 114 5.42 16.29 14.40
C VAL A 114 6.75 16.79 14.96
N PRO A 115 7.09 16.57 16.26
CA PRO A 115 8.36 17.04 16.79
C PRO A 115 9.61 16.44 16.12
N GLU A 116 9.46 15.30 15.44
CA GLU A 116 10.57 14.58 14.82
C GLU A 116 10.64 14.76 13.30
N GLU A 117 9.76 15.59 12.71
CA GLU A 117 9.67 15.78 11.27
C GLU A 117 10.99 16.19 10.63
N THR A 118 11.65 17.21 11.19
CA THR A 118 12.91 17.73 10.63
C THR A 118 14.02 16.69 10.67
N ALA A 119 14.17 15.99 11.79
CA ALA A 119 15.17 14.92 11.94
C ALA A 119 14.89 13.76 10.99
N ALA A 120 13.61 13.37 10.84
CA ALA A 120 13.21 12.31 9.94
C ALA A 120 13.48 12.67 8.46
N ARG A 121 13.15 13.87 8.03
CA ARG A 121 13.42 14.33 6.66
C ARG A 121 14.91 14.32 6.35
N LYS A 122 15.74 14.73 7.29
CA LYS A 122 17.19 14.70 7.14
C LYS A 122 17.72 13.26 7.03
N ALA A 123 17.26 12.36 7.89
CA ALA A 123 17.70 10.97 7.90
C ALA A 123 17.23 10.22 6.65
N LEU A 124 16.01 10.49 6.17
CA LEU A 124 15.39 9.82 5.03
C LEU A 124 15.79 10.43 3.68
N GLY A 125 16.34 11.66 3.66
CA GLY A 125 16.75 12.35 2.44
C GLY A 125 17.81 11.62 1.61
N LEU A 126 18.45 10.60 2.17
CA LEU A 126 19.40 9.73 1.47
C LEU A 126 18.72 8.65 0.62
N PHE A 127 17.41 8.46 0.76
CA PHE A 127 16.61 7.45 0.05
C PHE A 127 15.74 8.10 -1.02
N ALA A 128 15.70 7.51 -2.21
CA ALA A 128 15.14 8.17 -3.38
C ALA A 128 13.60 8.26 -3.40
N GLN A 129 12.90 7.35 -2.72
CA GLN A 129 11.43 7.26 -2.83
C GLN A 129 10.76 6.98 -1.49
N TYR A 130 10.43 8.04 -0.80
CA TYR A 130 9.64 7.96 0.42
C TYR A 130 8.67 9.15 0.51
N ARG A 131 7.60 8.96 1.27
CA ARG A 131 6.70 10.02 1.71
C ARG A 131 6.59 10.02 3.22
N ILE A 132 6.33 11.17 3.79
CA ILE A 132 6.10 11.32 5.22
C ILE A 132 4.65 11.71 5.46
N MET A 133 4.02 11.06 6.43
CA MET A 133 2.75 11.46 7.00
C MET A 133 2.94 11.77 8.47
N LEU A 134 2.49 12.94 8.90
CA LEU A 134 2.66 13.37 10.28
C LEU A 134 1.57 12.80 11.19
N ARG A 135 1.97 12.44 12.40
CA ARG A 135 1.04 12.09 13.48
C ARG A 135 0.56 13.35 14.21
N PRO A 136 -0.68 13.45 14.67
CA PRO A 136 -1.75 12.47 14.48
C PRO A 136 -2.33 12.52 13.08
N TYR A 137 -2.76 11.36 12.58
CA TYR A 137 -3.46 11.22 11.29
C TYR A 137 -4.78 10.50 11.49
N GLY A 138 -5.75 10.76 10.62
CA GLY A 138 -6.97 9.96 10.55
C GLY A 138 -6.71 8.64 9.81
N MET A 139 -7.32 7.54 10.27
CA MET A 139 -7.18 6.23 9.63
C MET A 139 -7.62 6.25 8.16
N LYS A 140 -8.72 6.94 7.87
CA LYS A 140 -9.19 7.11 6.50
C LYS A 140 -8.17 7.83 5.63
N ASN A 141 -7.56 8.91 6.13
CA ASN A 141 -6.54 9.65 5.40
C ASN A 141 -5.30 8.80 5.14
N LEU A 142 -4.89 7.98 6.10
CA LEU A 142 -3.78 7.05 5.92
C LEU A 142 -4.07 6.04 4.81
N PHE A 143 -5.24 5.40 4.83
CA PHE A 143 -5.60 4.40 3.82
C PHE A 143 -5.82 5.01 2.44
N ASP A 144 -6.39 6.21 2.35
CA ASP A 144 -6.50 6.95 1.10
C ASP A 144 -5.12 7.26 0.50
N GLU A 145 -4.14 7.63 1.33
CA GLU A 145 -2.76 7.87 0.88
C GLU A 145 -2.08 6.59 0.40
N ILE A 146 -2.25 5.49 1.13
CA ILE A 146 -1.70 4.18 0.73
C ILE A 146 -2.28 3.75 -0.62
N TYR A 147 -3.58 3.88 -0.80
CA TYR A 147 -4.25 3.55 -2.05
C TYR A 147 -3.73 4.40 -3.21
N ARG A 148 -3.58 5.70 -3.00
CA ARG A 148 -3.03 6.61 -3.99
C ARG A 148 -1.60 6.25 -4.37
N MET A 149 -0.74 5.97 -3.40
CA MET A 149 0.65 5.58 -3.64
C MET A 149 0.76 4.28 -4.44
N GLY A 150 -0.05 3.30 -4.09
CA GLY A 150 -0.04 2.00 -4.79
C GLY A 150 -0.60 2.05 -6.20
N THR A 151 -1.58 2.90 -6.47
CA THR A 151 -2.20 3.04 -7.80
C THR A 151 -1.41 3.94 -8.74
N THR A 152 -0.73 4.97 -8.24
CA THR A 152 0.07 5.89 -9.05
C THR A 152 1.29 5.19 -9.66
N ASP A 153 1.90 4.25 -8.95
CA ASP A 153 3.03 3.47 -9.46
C ASP A 153 2.62 2.59 -10.65
N ASP A 154 1.43 2.05 -10.65
CA ASP A 154 0.91 1.26 -11.77
C ASP A 154 0.71 2.12 -13.03
N GLU A 155 0.28 3.36 -12.87
CA GLU A 155 0.15 4.29 -13.99
C GLU A 155 1.51 4.68 -14.57
N HIS A 156 2.51 4.94 -13.74
CA HIS A 156 3.86 5.27 -14.21
C HIS A 156 4.54 4.10 -14.92
N ARG A 157 4.31 2.87 -14.51
CA ARG A 157 4.83 1.68 -15.18
C ARG A 157 4.27 1.51 -16.59
N LEU A 158 2.98 1.82 -16.78
CA LEU A 158 2.34 1.73 -18.09
C LEU A 158 2.88 2.77 -19.09
N TYR A 159 3.37 3.92 -18.61
CA TYR A 159 3.97 4.95 -19.47
C TYR A 159 5.42 4.66 -19.87
N HIS A 160 6.14 3.88 -19.09
CA HIS A 160 7.52 3.49 -19.41
C HIS A 160 7.64 2.26 -20.32
N LEU A 161 6.55 1.54 -20.53
CA LEU A 161 6.48 0.37 -21.44
C LEU A 161 6.01 0.73 -22.85
N ARG A 162 5.85 1.99 -23.14
CA ARG A 162 5.56 2.52 -24.47
C ARG A 162 6.81 3.27 -24.97
#